data_932d99ef492caafd90470f30cd286bce
#
_entry.id   932d99ef492caafd90470f30cd286bce
#
_cell.length_a   1.000
_cell.length_b   1.000
_cell.length_c   1.000
_cell.angle_alpha   90.00
_cell.angle_beta   90.00
_cell.angle_gamma   90.00
#
_symmetry.space_group_name_H-M   'P 1'
#
loop_
_entity.id
_entity.type
_entity.pdbx_description
1 polymer ?
#
loop_
_entity_poly.entity_id
_entity_poly.type
_entity_poly.pdbx_seq_one_letter_code
_entity_poly.pdbx_strand_id
1 'polypeptide(L)'
;MKQYNDEQKMHHYMGRQMNNQTWSLLGKTDRSEDDDERMVYFAKASLYHWRKSPQFEPVNEQRGQWMIAHVFAVLNRGEEALTHAETCMDITMNESLKDFDLAYAYECKARAYASLGQAEKMNKCFLNAKASGDKIIKDEDRKLFFSDLHSEPW
;
A
#
# COMPACT_ATOMS: atom_id res chain seq x y z
N MET A 1 7.41 -4.30 31.01
CA MET A 1 7.38 -3.45 29.80
C MET A 1 8.66 -3.66 28.99
N LYS A 2 8.55 -4.02 27.71
CA LYS A 2 9.74 -4.18 26.86
C LYS A 2 10.40 -2.82 26.66
N GLN A 3 11.65 -2.69 27.10
CA GLN A 3 12.42 -1.47 26.87
C GLN A 3 13.18 -1.62 25.54
N TYR A 4 12.88 -0.75 24.58
CA TYR A 4 13.56 -0.73 23.29
C TYR A 4 14.81 0.13 23.36
N ASN A 5 15.89 -0.30 22.70
CA ASN A 5 17.08 0.52 22.54
C ASN A 5 16.85 1.66 21.54
N ASP A 6 17.78 2.60 21.45
CA ASP A 6 17.61 3.81 20.64
C ASP A 6 17.57 3.51 19.12
N GLU A 7 18.32 2.49 18.68
CA GLU A 7 18.26 2.03 17.28
C GLU A 7 16.88 1.48 16.92
N GLN A 8 16.29 0.65 17.79
CA GLN A 8 14.95 0.11 17.61
C GLN A 8 13.88 1.22 17.58
N LYS A 9 14.00 2.19 18.46
CA LYS A 9 13.10 3.37 18.48
C LYS A 9 13.25 4.19 17.20
N MET A 10 14.49 4.40 16.75
CA MET A 10 14.78 5.12 15.51
C MET A 10 14.15 4.41 14.30
N HIS A 11 14.31 3.09 14.17
CA HIS A 11 13.68 2.36 13.06
C HIS A 11 12.16 2.44 13.09
N HIS A 12 11.53 2.29 14.24
CA HIS A 12 10.08 2.45 14.37
C HIS A 12 9.62 3.87 13.98
N TYR A 13 10.33 4.89 14.46
CA TYR A 13 10.05 6.29 14.11
C TYR A 13 10.21 6.54 12.61
N MET A 14 11.32 6.11 12.00
CA MET A 14 11.60 6.31 10.59
C MET A 14 10.62 5.57 9.68
N GLY A 15 10.20 4.36 10.05
CA GLY A 15 9.15 3.64 9.31
C GLY A 15 7.87 4.46 9.18
N ARG A 16 7.44 5.09 10.26
CA ARG A 16 6.26 5.98 10.26
C ARG A 16 6.51 7.27 9.49
N GLN A 17 7.66 7.90 9.69
CA GLN A 17 7.98 9.18 9.02
C GLN A 17 8.08 9.02 7.51
N MET A 18 8.74 7.97 7.03
CA MET A 18 8.85 7.71 5.59
C MET A 18 7.49 7.40 4.96
N ASN A 19 6.62 6.70 5.68
CA ASN A 19 5.23 6.52 5.25
C ASN A 19 4.49 7.86 5.13
N ASN A 20 4.61 8.73 6.11
CA ASN A 20 4.00 10.07 6.09
C ASN A 20 4.52 10.92 4.92
N GLN A 21 5.83 10.87 4.64
CA GLN A 21 6.42 11.56 3.50
C GLN A 21 5.88 11.01 2.16
N THR A 22 5.68 9.72 2.06
CA THR A 22 5.07 9.09 0.88
C THR A 22 3.65 9.64 0.64
N TRP A 23 2.82 9.65 1.67
CA TRP A 23 1.46 10.19 1.59
C TRP A 23 1.44 11.68 1.24
N SER A 24 2.37 12.46 1.79
CA SER A 24 2.51 13.89 1.48
C SER A 24 2.76 14.11 -0.02
N LEU A 25 3.63 13.30 -0.62
CA LEU A 25 3.92 13.38 -2.05
C LEU A 25 2.77 12.82 -2.91
N LEU A 26 2.10 11.77 -2.48
CA LEU A 26 0.90 11.26 -3.17
C LEU A 26 -0.21 12.30 -3.24
N GLY A 27 -0.37 13.12 -2.20
CA GLY A 27 -1.35 14.21 -2.18
C GLY A 27 -0.97 15.45 -3.01
N LYS A 28 0.25 15.53 -3.50
CA LYS A 28 0.74 16.66 -4.29
C LYS A 28 0.29 16.53 -5.75
N THR A 29 -0.35 17.57 -6.29
CA THR A 29 -0.90 17.57 -7.67
C THR A 29 0.11 18.00 -8.73
N ASP A 30 1.18 18.68 -8.33
CA ASP A 30 2.22 19.27 -9.19
C ASP A 30 3.61 18.65 -8.91
N ARG A 31 3.67 17.31 -8.74
CA ARG A 31 4.92 16.62 -8.50
C ARG A 31 5.91 16.82 -9.65
N SER A 32 7.16 17.12 -9.28
CA SER A 32 8.31 17.06 -10.20
C SER A 32 8.80 15.60 -10.35
N GLU A 33 9.69 15.36 -11.32
CA GLU A 33 10.37 14.06 -11.46
C GLU A 33 11.14 13.69 -10.18
N ASP A 34 11.78 14.67 -9.52
CA ASP A 34 12.44 14.46 -8.24
C ASP A 34 11.47 14.09 -7.11
N ASP A 35 10.28 14.69 -7.10
CA ASP A 35 9.21 14.29 -6.18
C ASP A 35 8.77 12.84 -6.40
N ASP A 36 8.64 12.41 -7.65
CA ASP A 36 8.24 11.05 -8.01
C ASP A 36 9.33 10.03 -7.61
N GLU A 37 10.61 10.34 -7.83
CA GLU A 37 11.73 9.50 -7.35
C GLU A 37 11.75 9.40 -5.81
N ARG A 38 11.62 10.51 -5.12
CA ARG A 38 11.60 10.54 -3.65
C ARG A 38 10.43 9.75 -3.09
N MET A 39 9.26 9.80 -3.74
CA MET A 39 8.09 9.04 -3.35
C MET A 39 8.36 7.53 -3.35
N VAL A 40 9.05 7.02 -4.37
CA VAL A 40 9.47 5.62 -4.43
C VAL A 40 10.47 5.29 -3.31
N TYR A 41 11.46 6.14 -3.09
CA TYR A 41 12.47 5.92 -2.04
C TYR A 41 11.85 5.93 -0.65
N PHE A 42 10.95 6.86 -0.36
CA PHE A 42 10.28 6.93 0.94
C PHE A 42 9.38 5.71 1.20
N ALA A 43 8.65 5.24 0.20
CA ALA A 43 7.83 4.04 0.35
C ALA A 43 8.69 2.81 0.67
N LYS A 44 9.79 2.63 -0.06
CA LYS A 44 10.75 1.52 0.17
C LYS A 44 11.49 1.66 1.51
N ALA A 45 11.93 2.88 1.86
CA ALA A 45 12.59 3.15 3.12
C ALA A 45 11.65 2.90 4.31
N SER A 46 10.38 3.27 4.20
CA SER A 46 9.37 2.96 5.21
C SER A 46 9.31 1.47 5.52
N LEU A 47 9.18 0.63 4.50
CA LEU A 47 9.13 -0.81 4.68
C LEU A 47 10.44 -1.37 5.26
N TYR A 48 11.59 -0.89 4.78
CA TYR A 48 12.89 -1.27 5.34
C TYR A 48 12.97 -1.01 6.85
N HIS A 49 12.56 0.19 7.27
CA HIS A 49 12.57 0.56 8.69
C HIS A 49 11.54 -0.22 9.50
N TRP A 50 10.35 -0.47 8.95
CA TRP A 50 9.35 -1.32 9.60
C TRP A 50 9.87 -2.72 9.88
N ARG A 51 10.56 -3.35 8.93
CA ARG A 51 11.18 -4.69 9.11
C ARG A 51 12.18 -4.74 10.26
N LYS A 52 12.78 -3.61 10.62
CA LYS A 52 13.71 -3.48 11.75
C LYS A 52 13.04 -2.94 13.01
N SER A 53 11.79 -2.56 12.95
CA SER A 53 11.03 -2.12 14.11
C SER A 53 10.77 -3.28 15.07
N PRO A 54 10.85 -3.05 16.39
CA PRO A 54 10.50 -4.06 17.38
C PRO A 54 9.00 -4.39 17.43
N GLN A 55 8.19 -3.61 16.72
CA GLN A 55 6.73 -3.79 16.59
C GLN A 55 6.35 -4.34 15.20
N PHE A 56 7.32 -4.85 14.45
CA PHE A 56 7.05 -5.42 13.14
C PHE A 56 6.22 -6.70 13.24
N GLU A 57 5.18 -6.75 12.43
CA GLU A 57 4.31 -7.92 12.24
C GLU A 57 4.03 -8.15 10.74
N PRO A 58 3.57 -9.35 10.33
CA PRO A 58 3.29 -9.62 8.91
C PRO A 58 2.35 -8.62 8.25
N VAL A 59 1.39 -8.05 8.98
CA VAL A 59 0.50 -7.00 8.46
C VAL A 59 1.26 -5.72 8.07
N ASN A 60 2.36 -5.43 8.74
CA ASN A 60 3.21 -4.28 8.36
C ASN A 60 3.92 -4.53 7.03
N GLU A 61 4.36 -5.76 6.78
CA GLU A 61 4.91 -6.16 5.47
C GLU A 61 3.86 -6.03 4.37
N GLN A 62 2.66 -6.56 4.60
CA GLN A 62 1.54 -6.48 3.66
C GLN A 62 1.22 -5.03 3.29
N ARG A 63 1.06 -4.15 4.29
CA ARG A 63 0.76 -2.73 4.08
C ARG A 63 1.91 -1.98 3.41
N GLY A 64 3.15 -2.34 3.72
CA GLY A 64 4.33 -1.78 3.04
C GLY A 64 4.39 -2.15 1.57
N GLN A 65 4.10 -3.41 1.22
CA GLN A 65 4.01 -3.87 -0.16
C GLN A 65 2.86 -3.18 -0.91
N TRP A 66 1.71 -3.01 -0.27
CA TRP A 66 0.61 -2.23 -0.82
C TRP A 66 1.03 -0.80 -1.17
N MET A 67 1.71 -0.11 -0.25
CA MET A 67 2.16 1.27 -0.47
C MET A 67 3.11 1.38 -1.66
N ILE A 68 4.07 0.47 -1.78
CA ILE A 68 5.01 0.46 -2.90
C ILE A 68 4.27 0.18 -4.22
N ALA A 69 3.37 -0.79 -4.22
CA ALA A 69 2.53 -1.08 -5.39
C ALA A 69 1.69 0.13 -5.82
N HIS A 70 1.08 0.81 -4.85
CA HIS A 70 0.28 2.01 -5.09
C HIS A 70 1.10 3.15 -5.71
N VAL A 71 2.27 3.42 -5.15
CA VAL A 71 3.20 4.43 -5.68
C VAL A 71 3.58 4.12 -7.14
N PHE A 72 3.97 2.89 -7.44
CA PHE A 72 4.30 2.50 -8.81
C PHE A 72 3.11 2.58 -9.77
N ALA A 73 1.91 2.23 -9.32
CA ALA A 73 0.69 2.37 -10.13
C ALA A 73 0.39 3.85 -10.43
N VAL A 74 0.50 4.73 -9.45
CA VAL A 74 0.34 6.19 -9.61
C VAL A 74 1.35 6.76 -10.62
N LEU A 75 2.57 6.21 -10.64
CA LEU A 75 3.63 6.59 -11.58
C LEU A 75 3.53 5.88 -12.93
N ASN A 76 2.47 5.14 -13.18
CA ASN A 76 2.25 4.35 -14.39
C ASN A 76 3.37 3.33 -14.67
N ARG A 77 3.97 2.78 -13.61
CA ARG A 77 4.99 1.73 -13.66
C ARG A 77 4.36 0.38 -13.32
N GLY A 78 3.54 -0.12 -14.24
CA GLY A 78 2.61 -1.23 -14.02
C GLY A 78 3.28 -2.57 -13.67
N GLU A 79 4.42 -2.91 -14.26
CA GLU A 79 5.13 -4.17 -13.96
C GLU A 79 5.64 -4.21 -12.53
N GLU A 80 6.24 -3.12 -12.08
CA GLU A 80 6.73 -2.98 -10.70
C GLU A 80 5.55 -2.92 -9.72
N ALA A 81 4.49 -2.19 -10.07
CA ALA A 81 3.26 -2.17 -9.30
C ALA A 81 2.68 -3.58 -9.12
N LEU A 82 2.61 -4.37 -10.19
CA LEU A 82 2.07 -5.73 -10.14
C LEU A 82 2.94 -6.65 -9.27
N THR A 83 4.26 -6.58 -9.38
CA THR A 83 5.18 -7.36 -8.56
C THR A 83 4.91 -7.17 -7.07
N HIS A 84 4.78 -5.91 -6.63
CA HIS A 84 4.50 -5.60 -5.23
C HIS A 84 3.05 -5.90 -4.82
N ALA A 85 2.09 -5.71 -5.73
CA ALA A 85 0.69 -6.05 -5.49
C ALA A 85 0.48 -7.58 -5.34
N GLU A 86 1.18 -8.39 -6.11
CA GLU A 86 1.16 -9.85 -5.95
C GLU A 86 1.77 -10.28 -4.63
N THR A 87 2.92 -9.71 -4.25
CA THR A 87 3.52 -9.95 -2.94
C THR A 87 2.56 -9.55 -1.80
N CYS A 88 1.90 -8.41 -1.91
CA CYS A 88 0.87 -7.96 -0.97
C CYS A 88 -0.27 -9.00 -0.84
N MET A 89 -0.78 -9.49 -1.97
CA MET A 89 -1.84 -10.50 -1.98
C MET A 89 -1.37 -11.83 -1.39
N ASP A 90 -0.17 -12.29 -1.71
CA ASP A 90 0.38 -13.55 -1.17
C ASP A 90 0.48 -13.49 0.35
N ILE A 91 0.98 -12.39 0.91
CA ILE A 91 1.03 -12.19 2.36
C ILE A 91 -0.39 -12.17 2.95
N THR A 92 -1.32 -11.46 2.30
CA THR A 92 -2.72 -11.38 2.73
C THR A 92 -3.34 -12.78 2.86
N MET A 93 -3.11 -13.64 1.88
CA MET A 93 -3.63 -15.02 1.87
C MET A 93 -2.91 -15.91 2.87
N ASN A 94 -1.58 -15.89 2.90
CA ASN A 94 -0.76 -16.72 3.78
C ASN A 94 -1.00 -16.43 5.27
N GLU A 95 -1.19 -15.16 5.60
CA GLU A 95 -1.45 -14.72 6.98
C GLU A 95 -2.95 -14.65 7.32
N SER A 96 -3.82 -15.07 6.39
CA SER A 96 -5.29 -15.02 6.54
C SER A 96 -5.80 -13.63 6.94
N LEU A 97 -5.18 -12.58 6.42
CA LEU A 97 -5.62 -11.20 6.66
C LEU A 97 -6.97 -10.97 5.97
N LYS A 98 -7.86 -10.31 6.66
CA LYS A 98 -9.26 -10.09 6.25
C LYS A 98 -9.62 -8.62 6.34
N ASP A 99 -10.91 -8.32 6.08
CA ASP A 99 -11.48 -6.99 6.28
C ASP A 99 -10.74 -5.94 5.43
N PHE A 100 -10.30 -4.87 6.03
CA PHE A 100 -9.60 -3.75 5.42
C PHE A 100 -8.38 -4.19 4.58
N ASP A 101 -7.53 -5.03 5.13
CA ASP A 101 -6.30 -5.46 4.44
C ASP A 101 -6.57 -6.29 3.20
N LEU A 102 -7.59 -7.15 3.21
CA LEU A 102 -8.00 -7.93 2.02
C LEU A 102 -8.57 -7.03 0.93
N ALA A 103 -9.42 -6.06 1.29
CA ALA A 103 -9.99 -5.13 0.34
C ALA A 103 -8.91 -4.31 -0.39
N TYR A 104 -7.93 -3.78 0.34
CA TYR A 104 -6.81 -3.04 -0.24
C TYR A 104 -5.85 -3.92 -1.05
N ALA A 105 -5.69 -5.20 -0.72
CA ALA A 105 -4.90 -6.13 -1.53
C ALA A 105 -5.50 -6.31 -2.93
N TYR A 106 -6.81 -6.44 -3.05
CA TYR A 106 -7.48 -6.47 -4.34
C TYR A 106 -7.41 -5.12 -5.08
N GLU A 107 -7.56 -4.03 -4.36
CA GLU A 107 -7.49 -2.66 -4.92
C GLU A 107 -6.12 -2.41 -5.56
N CYS A 108 -5.01 -2.69 -4.89
CA CYS A 108 -3.70 -2.44 -5.47
C CYS A 108 -3.39 -3.36 -6.68
N LYS A 109 -3.91 -4.59 -6.70
CA LYS A 109 -3.84 -5.44 -7.90
C LYS A 109 -4.64 -4.86 -9.06
N ALA A 110 -5.83 -4.34 -8.79
CA ALA A 110 -6.63 -3.68 -9.83
C ALA A 110 -5.89 -2.48 -10.42
N ARG A 111 -5.28 -1.63 -9.60
CA ARG A 111 -4.49 -0.47 -10.06
C ARG A 111 -3.26 -0.90 -10.88
N ALA A 112 -2.57 -1.95 -10.46
CA ALA A 112 -1.43 -2.47 -11.21
C ALA A 112 -1.86 -2.96 -12.61
N TYR A 113 -2.96 -3.69 -12.70
CA TYR A 113 -3.49 -4.12 -14.01
C TYR A 113 -4.02 -2.96 -14.85
N ALA A 114 -4.61 -1.93 -14.24
CA ALA A 114 -5.00 -0.71 -14.95
C ALA A 114 -3.78 -0.02 -15.57
N SER A 115 -2.70 0.13 -14.80
CA SER A 115 -1.43 0.69 -15.27
C SER A 115 -0.80 -0.12 -16.41
N LEU A 116 -1.05 -1.42 -16.48
CA LEU A 116 -0.61 -2.31 -17.56
C LEU A 116 -1.57 -2.35 -18.77
N GLY A 117 -2.71 -1.66 -18.72
CA GLY A 117 -3.73 -1.71 -19.76
C GLY A 117 -4.47 -3.05 -19.86
N GLN A 118 -4.42 -3.89 -18.81
CA GLN A 118 -5.07 -5.20 -18.78
C GLN A 118 -6.48 -5.09 -18.19
N ALA A 119 -7.40 -4.55 -18.97
CA ALA A 119 -8.74 -4.16 -18.53
C ALA A 119 -9.56 -5.32 -17.93
N GLU A 120 -9.49 -6.51 -18.50
CA GLU A 120 -10.23 -7.68 -17.98
C GLU A 120 -9.79 -8.08 -16.58
N LYS A 121 -8.47 -8.17 -16.36
CA LYS A 121 -7.90 -8.49 -15.04
C LYS A 121 -8.15 -7.37 -14.04
N MET A 122 -8.03 -6.12 -14.48
CA MET A 122 -8.37 -4.95 -13.67
C MET A 122 -9.81 -5.01 -13.19
N ASN A 123 -10.77 -5.23 -14.08
CA ASN A 123 -12.19 -5.31 -13.74
C ASN A 123 -12.47 -6.42 -12.73
N LYS A 124 -11.87 -7.61 -12.90
CA LYS A 124 -12.02 -8.73 -11.97
C LYS A 124 -11.51 -8.37 -10.56
N CYS A 125 -10.32 -7.80 -10.46
CA CYS A 125 -9.77 -7.36 -9.18
C CYS A 125 -10.56 -6.21 -8.57
N PHE A 126 -11.03 -5.27 -9.38
CA PHE A 126 -11.88 -4.16 -8.92
C PHE A 126 -13.19 -4.65 -8.31
N LEU A 127 -13.86 -5.60 -8.94
CA LEU A 127 -15.09 -6.20 -8.40
C LEU A 127 -14.82 -6.95 -7.10
N ASN A 128 -13.71 -7.66 -6.99
CA ASN A 128 -13.31 -8.32 -5.74
C ASN A 128 -12.97 -7.30 -4.65
N ALA A 129 -12.31 -6.20 -4.99
CA ALA A 129 -12.04 -5.09 -4.07
C ALA A 129 -13.34 -4.49 -3.53
N LYS A 130 -14.29 -4.20 -4.42
CA LYS A 130 -15.61 -3.69 -4.06
C LYS A 130 -16.38 -4.65 -3.14
N ALA A 131 -16.43 -5.94 -3.51
CA ALA A 131 -17.12 -6.95 -2.70
C ALA A 131 -16.47 -7.13 -1.31
N SER A 132 -15.13 -7.06 -1.22
CA SER A 132 -14.41 -7.10 0.05
C SER A 132 -14.62 -5.81 0.85
N GLY A 133 -14.66 -4.66 0.20
CA GLY A 133 -14.93 -3.36 0.80
C GLY A 133 -16.30 -3.31 1.47
N ASP A 134 -17.32 -3.86 0.83
CA ASP A 134 -18.68 -3.95 1.38
C ASP A 134 -18.75 -4.74 2.70
N LYS A 135 -17.78 -5.61 2.95
CA LYS A 135 -17.68 -6.43 4.16
C LYS A 135 -16.83 -5.82 5.27
N ILE A 136 -16.23 -4.66 5.06
CA ILE A 136 -15.45 -3.98 6.09
C ILE A 136 -16.38 -3.61 7.23
N ILE A 137 -16.01 -4.04 8.45
CA ILE A 137 -16.88 -3.96 9.64
C ILE A 137 -17.04 -2.52 10.12
N LYS A 138 -15.91 -1.80 10.27
CA LYS A 138 -15.95 -0.41 10.73
C LYS A 138 -16.41 0.52 9.61
N ASP A 139 -17.45 1.29 9.89
CA ASP A 139 -18.03 2.23 8.92
C ASP A 139 -17.02 3.28 8.43
N GLU A 140 -16.19 3.80 9.31
CA GLU A 140 -15.14 4.77 8.96
C GLU A 140 -14.09 4.16 8.01
N ASP A 141 -13.63 2.95 8.29
CA ASP A 141 -12.67 2.23 7.46
C ASP A 141 -13.28 1.89 6.09
N ARG A 142 -14.56 1.51 6.05
CA ARG A 142 -15.27 1.24 4.81
C ARG A 142 -15.43 2.50 3.95
N LYS A 143 -15.78 3.62 4.54
CA LYS A 143 -15.88 4.91 3.85
C LYS A 143 -14.53 5.35 3.29
N LEU A 144 -13.48 5.22 4.08
CA LEU A 144 -12.11 5.53 3.64
C LEU A 144 -11.72 4.65 2.46
N PHE A 145 -11.94 3.33 2.56
CA PHE A 145 -11.63 2.40 1.48
C PHE A 145 -12.35 2.78 0.17
N PHE A 146 -13.65 3.04 0.20
CA PHE A 146 -14.39 3.41 -1.00
C PHE A 146 -14.00 4.79 -1.54
N SER A 147 -13.61 5.72 -0.68
CA SER A 147 -13.03 6.99 -1.10
C SER A 147 -11.75 6.76 -1.90
N ASP A 148 -10.86 5.91 -1.40
CA ASP A 148 -9.61 5.57 -2.09
C ASP A 148 -9.86 4.77 -3.37
N LEU A 149 -10.76 3.77 -3.33
CA LEU A 149 -11.13 2.96 -4.50
C LEU A 149 -11.65 3.81 -5.67
N HIS A 150 -12.36 4.89 -5.39
CA HIS A 150 -12.91 5.78 -6.42
C HIS A 150 -12.00 6.96 -6.76
N SER A 151 -10.82 7.07 -6.12
CA SER A 151 -9.87 8.15 -6.40
C SER A 151 -9.05 7.88 -7.66
N GLU A 152 -8.75 8.94 -8.43
CA GLU A 152 -7.83 8.86 -9.56
C GLU A 152 -6.36 8.81 -9.13
N PRO A 153 -5.45 8.30 -9.98
CA PRO A 153 -5.67 7.75 -11.32
C PRO A 153 -6.08 6.28 -11.33
N TRP A 154 -6.81 5.92 -12.41
CA TRP A 154 -7.15 4.54 -12.74
C TRP A 154 -6.63 4.15 -14.12
#